data_8291b25d1575cef4e196832362a1124f
#
_entry.id   8291b25d1575cef4e196832362a1124f
#
_cell.length_a   1.000
_cell.length_b   1.000
_cell.length_c   1.000
_cell.angle_alpha   90.00
_cell.angle_beta   90.00
_cell.angle_gamma   90.00
#
_symmetry.space_group_name_H-M   'P 1'
#
loop_
_entity.id
_entity.type
_entity.pdbx_description
1 polymer ?
#
loop_
_entity_poly.entity_id
_entity_poly.type
_entity_poly.pdbx_seq_one_letter_code
_entity_poly.pdbx_strand_id
1 'polypeptide(L)'
;DRRTFEASDVRLCDFATYGPAPLIIFYEYDFGDSWMHVIELTRKAKEPGVKYPRCVAGSRRAPPEDVGGPSGYFDFLEAWHDTRHQDHKDMRRWAGRTFNPERFNLDVNNKAIAKAIRHSKGSYRFRFEP
;
A
#
# COMPACT_ATOMS: atom_id res chain seq x y z
N ASP A 1 11.16 19.52 13.31
CA ASP A 1 10.52 20.16 12.16
C ASP A 1 10.05 19.07 11.20
N ARG A 2 8.74 18.85 11.08
CA ARG A 2 8.19 17.86 10.15
C ARG A 2 8.09 18.51 8.77
N ARG A 3 8.92 18.06 7.85
CA ARG A 3 8.79 18.46 6.45
C ARG A 3 7.70 17.63 5.79
N THR A 4 6.78 18.29 5.10
CA THR A 4 5.69 17.67 4.35
C THR A 4 5.96 17.84 2.85
N PHE A 5 5.74 16.77 2.09
CA PHE A 5 5.94 16.73 0.64
C PHE A 5 4.72 16.09 -0.01
N GLU A 6 4.41 16.54 -1.23
CA GLU A 6 3.49 15.81 -2.08
C GLU A 6 4.15 14.49 -2.54
N ALA A 7 3.41 13.38 -2.45
CA ALA A 7 3.94 12.07 -2.79
C ALA A 7 4.39 11.97 -4.27
N SER A 8 3.78 12.77 -5.14
CA SER A 8 4.15 12.85 -6.56
C SER A 8 5.49 13.53 -6.82
N ASP A 9 5.99 14.30 -5.86
CA ASP A 9 7.19 15.15 -6.03
C ASP A 9 8.46 14.49 -5.46
N VAL A 10 8.31 13.36 -4.80
CA VAL A 10 9.42 12.68 -4.11
C VAL A 10 9.51 11.20 -4.49
N ARG A 11 10.71 10.66 -4.44
CA ARG A 11 10.99 9.23 -4.61
C ARG A 11 11.52 8.67 -3.30
N LEU A 12 11.31 7.39 -3.04
CA LEU A 12 11.86 6.76 -1.85
C LEU A 12 13.40 6.84 -1.79
N CYS A 13 14.07 6.81 -2.94
CA CYS A 13 15.53 6.96 -2.99
C CYS A 13 16.02 8.36 -2.59
N ASP A 14 15.20 9.39 -2.71
CA ASP A 14 15.56 10.75 -2.30
C ASP A 14 15.72 10.84 -0.78
N PHE A 15 15.03 10.00 -0.02
CA PHE A 15 15.18 9.89 1.43
C PHE A 15 16.41 9.07 1.86
N ALA A 16 17.00 8.29 0.96
CA ALA A 16 18.12 7.42 1.28
C ALA A 16 19.40 8.18 1.68
N THR A 17 19.46 9.48 1.42
CA THR A 17 20.61 10.36 1.75
C THR A 17 20.45 11.05 3.10
N TYR A 18 19.29 10.97 3.74
CA TYR A 18 19.01 11.66 5.00
C TYR A 18 19.19 10.75 6.21
N GLY A 19 20.26 11.01 6.98
CA GLY A 19 20.47 10.45 8.31
C GLY A 19 20.81 8.96 8.39
N PRO A 20 21.00 8.45 9.61
CA PRO A 20 21.23 7.05 9.86
C PRO A 20 19.99 6.20 9.61
N ALA A 21 20.15 5.04 9.02
CA ALA A 21 19.06 4.08 8.88
C ALA A 21 18.77 3.37 10.22
N PRO A 22 17.51 2.99 10.51
CA PRO A 22 16.31 3.13 9.67
C PRO A 22 15.71 4.54 9.67
N LEU A 23 15.16 4.94 8.56
CA LEU A 23 14.39 6.20 8.44
C LEU A 23 12.89 5.87 8.43
N ILE A 24 12.14 6.56 9.27
CA ILE A 24 10.68 6.42 9.32
C ILE A 24 10.02 7.55 8.54
N ILE A 25 9.16 7.18 7.60
CA ILE A 25 8.34 8.10 6.82
C ILE A 25 6.87 7.80 7.11
N PHE A 26 6.08 8.86 7.27
CA PHE A 26 4.62 8.76 7.35
C PHE A 26 4.05 9.15 5.98
N TYR A 27 3.23 8.27 5.41
CA TYR A 27 2.55 8.51 4.14
C TYR A 27 1.04 8.42 4.32
N GLU A 28 0.35 9.50 4.02
CA GLU A 28 -1.11 9.54 4.02
C GLU A 28 -1.62 9.28 2.61
N TYR A 29 -2.43 8.24 2.49
CA TYR A 29 -3.14 7.88 1.26
C TYR A 29 -4.62 8.21 1.44
N ASP A 30 -5.22 8.83 0.43
CA ASP A 30 -6.62 9.26 0.41
C ASP A 30 -6.97 10.20 1.57
N PHE A 31 -6.90 11.50 1.32
CA PHE A 31 -7.19 12.51 2.34
C PHE A 31 -8.64 12.49 2.85
N GLY A 32 -9.58 11.89 2.10
CA GLY A 32 -10.95 11.65 2.55
C GLY A 32 -11.02 10.56 3.62
N ASP A 33 -10.34 9.45 3.37
CA ASP A 33 -10.31 8.27 4.25
C ASP A 33 -9.14 8.30 5.25
N SER A 34 -8.13 9.14 5.01
CA SER A 34 -6.95 9.35 5.90
C SER A 34 -6.20 8.05 6.26
N TRP A 35 -5.85 7.26 5.26
CA TRP A 35 -5.04 6.06 5.47
C TRP A 35 -3.59 6.41 5.75
N MET A 36 -3.19 6.35 7.01
CA MET A 36 -1.82 6.60 7.43
C MET A 36 -0.95 5.35 7.34
N HIS A 37 0.11 5.42 6.54
CA HIS A 37 1.11 4.38 6.41
C HIS A 37 2.40 4.78 7.14
N VAL A 38 2.96 3.85 7.88
CA VAL A 38 4.30 3.98 8.47
C VAL A 38 5.26 3.18 7.62
N ILE A 39 6.21 3.86 7.00
CA ILE A 39 7.20 3.27 6.10
C ILE A 39 8.56 3.34 6.79
N GLU A 40 9.16 2.18 7.06
CA GLU A 40 10.51 2.06 7.56
C GLU A 40 11.46 1.76 6.39
N LEU A 41 12.41 2.66 6.14
CA LEU A 41 13.40 2.53 5.09
C LEU A 41 14.74 2.05 5.68
N THR A 42 15.23 0.93 5.13
CA THR A 42 16.57 0.43 5.42
C THR A 42 17.35 0.26 4.13
N ARG A 43 18.67 0.42 4.21
CA ARG A 43 19.55 0.17 3.07
C ARG A 43 19.98 -1.29 3.04
N LYS A 44 19.87 -1.90 1.87
CA LYS A 44 20.38 -3.24 1.60
C LYS A 44 21.02 -3.27 0.22
N ALA A 45 22.12 -3.98 0.07
CA ALA A 45 22.73 -4.22 -1.24
C ALA A 45 21.79 -5.06 -2.12
N LYS A 46 21.82 -4.80 -3.43
CA LYS A 46 21.08 -5.63 -4.40
C LYS A 46 21.70 -7.02 -4.45
N GLU A 47 20.84 -8.03 -4.47
CA GLU A 47 21.24 -9.42 -4.65
C GLU A 47 21.38 -9.73 -6.15
N PRO A 48 22.48 -10.36 -6.60
CA PRO A 48 22.64 -10.75 -7.99
C PRO A 48 21.52 -11.69 -8.46
N GLY A 49 21.03 -11.47 -9.68
CA GLY A 49 19.96 -12.29 -10.27
C GLY A 49 18.53 -12.02 -9.76
N VAL A 50 18.37 -11.15 -8.78
CA VAL A 50 17.06 -10.79 -8.23
C VAL A 50 16.47 -9.61 -8.99
N LYS A 51 15.20 -9.76 -9.40
CA LYS A 51 14.44 -8.66 -10.02
C LYS A 51 13.80 -7.79 -8.94
N TYR A 52 13.96 -6.48 -9.08
CA TYR A 52 13.38 -5.46 -8.22
C TYR A 52 12.47 -4.51 -9.01
N PRO A 53 11.47 -3.87 -8.39
CA PRO A 53 11.02 -4.06 -7.00
C PRO A 53 10.23 -5.37 -6.84
N ARG A 54 10.25 -5.93 -5.64
CA ARG A 54 9.45 -7.11 -5.29
C ARG A 54 8.98 -7.05 -3.84
N CYS A 55 7.82 -7.61 -3.58
CA CYS A 55 7.36 -7.91 -2.23
C CYS A 55 8.00 -9.23 -1.76
N VAL A 56 8.49 -9.28 -0.54
CA VAL A 56 9.14 -10.47 0.04
C VAL A 56 8.29 -11.14 1.10
N ALA A 57 7.44 -10.38 1.79
CA ALA A 57 6.53 -10.89 2.80
C ALA A 57 5.39 -9.91 3.04
N GLY A 58 4.34 -10.36 3.71
CA GLY A 58 3.23 -9.57 4.14
C GLY A 58 2.22 -10.39 4.90
N SER A 59 1.22 -9.72 5.45
CA SER A 59 0.06 -10.36 6.07
C SER A 59 -1.18 -9.54 5.82
N ARG A 60 -2.33 -10.19 5.75
CA ARG A 60 -3.62 -9.60 5.50
C ARG A 60 -3.73 -8.93 4.12
N ARG A 61 -4.91 -8.48 3.81
CA ARG A 61 -5.21 -7.74 2.58
C ARG A 61 -5.46 -6.28 2.92
N ALA A 62 -5.06 -5.40 2.01
CA ALA A 62 -5.43 -4.00 2.08
C ALA A 62 -6.96 -3.84 2.12
N PRO A 63 -7.47 -2.83 2.85
CA PRO A 63 -8.89 -2.52 2.85
C PRO A 63 -9.42 -2.30 1.42
N PRO A 64 -10.72 -2.53 1.18
CA PRO A 64 -11.35 -2.10 -0.07
C PRO A 64 -11.27 -0.57 -0.21
N GLU A 65 -11.15 -0.08 -1.45
CA GLU A 65 -11.26 1.34 -1.73
C GLU A 65 -12.62 1.88 -1.28
N ASP A 66 -12.66 3.14 -0.85
CA ASP A 66 -13.86 3.85 -0.43
C ASP A 66 -14.61 3.19 0.75
N VAL A 67 -13.91 2.45 1.59
CA VAL A 67 -14.53 1.78 2.76
C VAL A 67 -14.84 2.75 3.91
N GLY A 68 -14.38 3.99 3.83
CA GLY A 68 -14.61 5.01 4.87
C GLY A 68 -13.50 5.12 5.92
N GLY A 69 -12.26 4.88 5.50
CA GLY A 69 -11.09 4.99 6.37
C GLY A 69 -11.00 3.92 7.45
N PRO A 70 -10.17 4.11 8.47
CA PRO A 70 -10.00 3.13 9.55
C PRO A 70 -11.29 2.80 10.30
N SER A 71 -12.16 3.78 10.57
CA SER A 71 -13.43 3.53 11.26
C SER A 71 -14.41 2.76 10.38
N GLY A 72 -14.58 3.16 9.12
CA GLY A 72 -15.43 2.44 8.17
C GLY A 72 -14.93 1.01 7.90
N TYR A 73 -13.62 0.82 7.91
CA TYR A 73 -13.05 -0.52 7.79
C TYR A 73 -13.30 -1.39 9.02
N PHE A 74 -13.29 -0.79 10.20
CA PHE A 74 -13.67 -1.51 11.43
C PHE A 74 -15.12 -2.00 11.34
N ASP A 75 -16.06 -1.14 10.99
CA ASP A 75 -17.49 -1.50 10.83
C ASP A 75 -17.67 -2.55 9.73
N PHE A 76 -16.94 -2.40 8.61
CA PHE A 76 -16.90 -3.39 7.54
C PHE A 76 -16.45 -4.78 8.04
N LEU A 77 -15.39 -4.85 8.85
CA LEU A 77 -14.88 -6.11 9.38
C LEU A 77 -15.87 -6.77 10.35
N GLU A 78 -16.58 -5.99 11.18
CA GLU A 78 -17.64 -6.53 12.04
C GLU A 78 -18.73 -7.19 11.20
N ALA A 79 -19.23 -6.48 10.18
CA ALA A 79 -20.24 -7.03 9.27
C ALA A 79 -19.71 -8.22 8.44
N TRP A 80 -18.43 -8.19 8.06
CA TRP A 80 -17.80 -9.26 7.29
C TRP A 80 -17.71 -10.58 8.07
N HIS A 81 -17.36 -10.51 9.35
CA HIS A 81 -17.12 -11.70 10.19
C HIS A 81 -18.37 -12.25 10.85
N ASP A 82 -19.32 -11.40 11.26
CA ASP A 82 -20.55 -11.88 11.90
C ASP A 82 -21.64 -12.21 10.87
N THR A 83 -21.89 -13.50 10.67
CA THR A 83 -22.93 -14.00 9.75
C THR A 83 -24.35 -13.57 10.14
N ARG A 84 -24.55 -13.11 11.39
CA ARG A 84 -25.84 -12.61 11.89
C ARG A 84 -25.97 -11.10 11.73
N HIS A 85 -24.89 -10.41 11.38
CA HIS A 85 -24.94 -8.98 11.14
C HIS A 85 -25.88 -8.66 9.98
N GLN A 86 -26.72 -7.64 10.13
CA GLN A 86 -27.71 -7.25 9.13
C GLN A 86 -27.07 -6.97 7.75
N ASP A 87 -25.88 -6.37 7.73
CA ASP A 87 -25.17 -5.98 6.51
C ASP A 87 -24.18 -7.05 6.00
N HIS A 88 -24.10 -8.21 6.67
CA HIS A 88 -23.12 -9.26 6.32
C HIS A 88 -23.10 -9.61 4.83
N LYS A 89 -24.29 -9.90 4.27
CA LYS A 89 -24.41 -10.29 2.85
C LYS A 89 -24.06 -9.19 1.89
N ASP A 90 -24.40 -7.95 2.25
CA ASP A 90 -24.17 -6.78 1.40
C ASP A 90 -22.69 -6.40 1.40
N MET A 91 -22.04 -6.41 2.54
CA MET A 91 -20.59 -6.17 2.64
C MET A 91 -19.78 -7.24 1.90
N ARG A 92 -20.18 -8.51 2.01
CA ARG A 92 -19.58 -9.60 1.25
C ARG A 92 -19.73 -9.44 -0.26
N ARG A 93 -20.88 -8.98 -0.71
CA ARG A 93 -21.16 -8.73 -2.13
C ARG A 93 -20.38 -7.51 -2.63
N TRP A 94 -20.39 -6.44 -1.87
CA TRP A 94 -19.68 -5.19 -2.19
C TRP A 94 -18.17 -5.39 -2.33
N ALA A 95 -17.55 -6.08 -1.39
CA ALA A 95 -16.10 -6.34 -1.43
C ALA A 95 -15.68 -7.35 -2.53
N GLY A 96 -16.65 -8.11 -3.07
CA GLY A 96 -16.41 -9.08 -4.13
C GLY A 96 -16.00 -10.46 -3.65
N ARG A 97 -16.23 -11.46 -4.51
CA ARG A 97 -16.08 -12.89 -4.18
C ARG A 97 -14.64 -13.28 -3.80
N THR A 98 -13.65 -12.59 -4.30
CA THR A 98 -12.23 -12.91 -4.07
C THR A 98 -11.64 -12.17 -2.89
N PHE A 99 -12.39 -11.24 -2.29
CA PHE A 99 -11.92 -10.49 -1.14
C PHE A 99 -11.93 -11.38 0.12
N ASN A 100 -10.83 -11.36 0.85
CA ASN A 100 -10.72 -11.94 2.19
C ASN A 100 -9.71 -11.09 2.98
N PRO A 101 -10.13 -10.41 4.05
CA PRO A 101 -9.28 -9.48 4.79
C PRO A 101 -8.06 -10.15 5.44
N GLU A 102 -8.18 -11.44 5.77
CA GLU A 102 -7.11 -12.20 6.45
C GLU A 102 -6.09 -12.80 5.49
N ARG A 103 -6.32 -12.72 4.17
CA ARG A 103 -5.49 -13.41 3.19
C ARG A 103 -4.48 -12.48 2.53
N PHE A 104 -3.22 -12.82 2.64
CA PHE A 104 -2.12 -12.25 1.85
C PHE A 104 -1.67 -13.25 0.78
N ASN A 105 -1.46 -12.78 -0.46
CA ASN A 105 -0.94 -13.61 -1.54
C ASN A 105 0.27 -12.93 -2.19
N LEU A 106 1.45 -13.50 -1.95
CA LEU A 106 2.73 -12.95 -2.40
C LEU A 106 2.82 -12.87 -3.94
N ASP A 107 2.37 -13.92 -4.64
CA ASP A 107 2.45 -13.95 -6.11
C ASP A 107 1.51 -12.94 -6.76
N VAL A 108 0.29 -12.79 -6.24
CA VAL A 108 -0.67 -11.79 -6.72
C VAL A 108 -0.11 -10.40 -6.51
N ASN A 109 0.47 -10.11 -5.36
CA ASN A 109 1.07 -8.80 -5.07
C ASN A 109 2.27 -8.52 -5.98
N ASN A 110 3.15 -9.50 -6.20
CA ASN A 110 4.29 -9.32 -7.09
C ASN A 110 3.88 -9.12 -8.56
N LYS A 111 2.84 -9.80 -9.03
CA LYS A 111 2.26 -9.54 -10.36
C LYS A 111 1.69 -8.13 -10.47
N ALA A 112 1.01 -7.65 -9.43
CA ALA A 112 0.49 -6.28 -9.38
C ALA A 112 1.61 -5.23 -9.39
N ILE A 113 2.68 -5.43 -8.61
CA ILE A 113 3.87 -4.58 -8.61
C ILE A 113 4.50 -4.52 -10.00
N ALA A 114 4.72 -5.65 -10.63
CA ALA A 114 5.30 -5.71 -11.98
C ALA A 114 4.43 -5.00 -13.03
N LYS A 115 3.10 -5.09 -12.90
CA LYS A 115 2.15 -4.36 -13.75
C LYS A 115 2.23 -2.85 -13.51
N ALA A 116 2.23 -2.41 -12.26
CA ALA A 116 2.31 -1.00 -11.88
C ALA A 116 3.60 -0.34 -12.40
N ILE A 117 4.75 -1.01 -12.23
CA ILE A 117 6.04 -0.52 -12.73
C ILE A 117 6.05 -0.38 -14.25
N ARG A 118 5.45 -1.31 -15.00
CA ARG A 118 5.34 -1.19 -16.46
C ARG A 118 4.55 0.04 -16.88
N HIS A 119 3.48 0.37 -16.17
CA HIS A 119 2.64 1.53 -16.45
C HIS A 119 3.32 2.85 -16.00
N SER A 120 4.06 2.84 -14.89
CA SER A 120 4.71 4.04 -14.35
C SER A 120 5.95 4.48 -15.15
N LYS A 121 6.60 3.57 -15.88
CA LYS A 121 7.80 3.90 -16.68
C LYS A 121 7.58 5.03 -17.69
N GLY A 122 6.36 5.20 -18.21
CA GLY A 122 6.01 6.29 -19.10
C GLY A 122 5.83 7.63 -18.41
N SER A 123 5.22 7.66 -17.22
CA SER A 123 4.96 8.89 -16.47
C SER A 123 6.16 9.38 -15.64
N TYR A 124 7.05 8.47 -15.27
CA TYR A 124 8.21 8.77 -14.43
C TYR A 124 9.34 9.48 -15.18
N ARG A 125 9.54 9.17 -16.47
CA ARG A 125 10.56 9.80 -17.32
C ARG A 125 10.34 11.30 -17.53
N PHE A 126 9.10 11.74 -17.58
CA PHE A 126 8.78 13.15 -17.87
C PHE A 126 8.90 14.10 -16.67
N ARG A 127 8.99 13.59 -15.44
CA ARG A 127 9.01 14.44 -14.24
C ARG A 127 10.41 14.72 -13.70
N PHE A 128 11.40 13.90 -14.04
CA PHE A 128 12.70 13.90 -13.35
C PHE A 128 13.94 13.79 -14.27
N GLU A 129 13.79 13.93 -15.57
CA GLU A 129 14.94 14.20 -16.45
C GLU A 129 15.15 15.71 -16.47
N PRO A 130 16.41 16.18 -16.19
CA PRO A 130 16.75 17.60 -16.22
C PRO A 130 16.64 18.19 -17.61
#